data_392e37ee04c6b6326192ae29300fb462
#
_entry.id   392e37ee04c6b6326192ae29300fb462
#
_cell.length_a   1.000
_cell.length_b   1.000
_cell.length_c   1.000
_cell.angle_alpha   90.00
_cell.angle_beta   90.00
_cell.angle_gamma   90.00
#
_symmetry.space_group_name_H-M   'P 1'
#
loop_
_entity.id
_entity.type
_entity.pdbx_description
1 polymer ?
#
loop_
_entity_poly.entity_id
_entity_poly.type
_entity_poly.pdbx_seq_one_letter_code
_entity_poly.pdbx_strand_id
1 'polypeptide(L)'
;MYYSKAFIPTLKEAPSDMDNISAKLMVRSGMIRKLGSGLFELLPLGLKTLENVMMVIKEEMRAIDGQEVKLPLLLPKELWIETGRWNVYGKELFRIKDRKNAEFALAPTHEEAITDLARSFIKSYKQLPIMLYQFGIKFRDEIRPRFGVMRAREFLMKDAYSFHATEADLEEYYKKVYAAYEKICKRCGFKYRVVEAASGAIGGNFSHEFMVLADTGEEEIAWCNCGYGANSEKAECLPEDKKSDEKLLDMEEILTPNVGTIEDVSKFLNSCAQKFIKTIIYVADGEPVAALVRGDYEINEIKLQSLIGCSELELATPEIIAEVTGAKVGFAGPVNLKKKIKIYADYSVVNIVNGVIGANKDDTHIKNVNYEKDYKADVVADLRKVVHGDNCPRCKKEKLQFSRGIEIGHVFKLGTKYSKSMKATYLDANGKEQLMVMGCYGIGVTRILAATIEQSYDENGIIWPVALAAFKVSIIPVDFKNKQIKQTAEKIYKELRALKIDVLLDDRDERAGIKFKDADLIGIPFRITVGEKNLKDGNVEFKNRRDDKSAAKIIKAEEIVNFIVERLKEGEI
;
A
#
# COMPACT_ATOMS: atom_id res chain seq x y z
N MET A 1 -9.36 31.99 -9.36
CA MET A 1 -9.83 31.50 -10.67
C MET A 1 -11.31 31.77 -10.78
N TYR A 2 -11.80 32.25 -11.93
CA TYR A 2 -13.22 32.31 -12.25
C TYR A 2 -13.63 30.94 -12.83
N TYR A 3 -14.80 30.43 -12.42
CA TYR A 3 -15.27 29.10 -12.85
C TYR A 3 -15.50 29.04 -14.38
N SER A 4 -16.09 30.11 -14.95
CA SER A 4 -16.31 30.21 -16.40
C SER A 4 -15.03 30.10 -17.26
N LYS A 5 -13.86 30.33 -16.65
CA LYS A 5 -12.54 30.22 -17.30
C LYS A 5 -11.76 28.98 -16.87
N ALA A 6 -12.32 28.16 -15.98
CA ALA A 6 -11.66 26.96 -15.47
C ALA A 6 -12.09 25.74 -16.30
N PHE A 7 -11.14 24.89 -16.65
CA PHE A 7 -11.45 23.60 -17.27
C PHE A 7 -11.78 22.58 -16.16
N ILE A 8 -13.04 22.56 -15.72
CA ILE A 8 -13.58 21.66 -14.70
C ILE A 8 -14.81 20.94 -15.28
N PRO A 9 -14.64 19.88 -16.06
CA PRO A 9 -15.71 19.15 -16.71
C PRO A 9 -16.40 18.18 -15.73
N THR A 10 -17.28 18.69 -14.87
CA THR A 10 -18.05 17.86 -13.94
C THR A 10 -19.07 16.99 -14.68
N LEU A 11 -19.28 15.76 -14.16
CA LEU A 11 -20.23 14.80 -14.72
C LEU A 11 -21.31 14.45 -13.67
N LYS A 12 -22.55 14.26 -14.12
CA LYS A 12 -23.65 13.80 -13.26
C LYS A 12 -23.41 12.37 -12.78
N GLU A 13 -22.97 11.51 -13.68
CA GLU A 13 -22.73 10.08 -13.43
C GLU A 13 -21.31 9.70 -13.78
N ALA A 14 -20.76 8.71 -13.08
CA ALA A 14 -19.48 8.14 -13.42
C ALA A 14 -19.64 7.12 -14.58
N PRO A 15 -18.61 6.94 -15.42
CA PRO A 15 -18.56 5.82 -16.36
C PRO A 15 -18.71 4.48 -15.63
N SER A 16 -19.40 3.52 -16.29
CA SER A 16 -19.74 2.21 -15.70
C SER A 16 -18.53 1.33 -15.38
N ASP A 17 -17.39 1.62 -15.99
CA ASP A 17 -16.12 0.90 -15.83
C ASP A 17 -15.24 1.42 -14.66
N MET A 18 -15.77 2.33 -13.84
CA MET A 18 -15.14 2.76 -12.59
C MET A 18 -15.63 1.87 -11.45
N ASP A 19 -14.70 1.17 -10.81
CA ASP A 19 -14.99 0.10 -9.86
C ASP A 19 -15.10 0.55 -8.39
N ASN A 20 -14.40 1.64 -7.99
CA ASN A 20 -14.40 2.14 -6.62
C ASN A 20 -14.86 3.60 -6.52
N ILE A 21 -15.08 4.07 -5.30
CA ILE A 21 -15.65 5.40 -5.04
C ILE A 21 -14.70 6.52 -5.42
N SER A 22 -13.40 6.38 -5.14
CA SER A 22 -12.41 7.40 -5.47
C SER A 22 -12.29 7.61 -6.97
N ALA A 23 -12.24 6.55 -7.77
CA ALA A 23 -12.21 6.65 -9.22
C ALA A 23 -13.47 7.32 -9.77
N LYS A 24 -14.66 6.92 -9.27
CA LYS A 24 -15.95 7.53 -9.64
C LYS A 24 -15.98 9.02 -9.34
N LEU A 25 -15.59 9.43 -8.13
CA LEU A 25 -15.63 10.83 -7.73
C LEU A 25 -14.56 11.66 -8.43
N MET A 26 -13.36 11.14 -8.66
CA MET A 26 -12.32 11.85 -9.41
C MET A 26 -12.72 12.12 -10.86
N VAL A 27 -13.36 11.16 -11.53
CA VAL A 27 -13.87 11.37 -12.90
C VAL A 27 -15.04 12.34 -12.89
N ARG A 28 -16.01 12.16 -11.99
CA ARG A 28 -17.17 13.05 -11.88
C ARG A 28 -16.83 14.50 -11.58
N SER A 29 -15.85 14.72 -10.70
CA SER A 29 -15.41 16.07 -10.33
C SER A 29 -14.50 16.73 -11.37
N GLY A 30 -14.15 16.05 -12.46
CA GLY A 30 -13.25 16.57 -13.49
C GLY A 30 -11.80 16.67 -13.04
N MET A 31 -11.35 15.75 -12.20
CA MET A 31 -9.94 15.66 -11.76
C MET A 31 -9.10 14.78 -12.66
N ILE A 32 -9.68 13.69 -13.15
CA ILE A 32 -9.01 12.73 -14.04
C ILE A 32 -9.89 12.33 -15.20
N ARG A 33 -9.26 11.84 -16.26
CA ARG A 33 -9.89 11.15 -17.37
C ARG A 33 -9.15 9.85 -17.65
N LYS A 34 -9.88 8.76 -17.88
CA LYS A 34 -9.30 7.49 -18.30
C LYS A 34 -8.93 7.55 -19.80
N LEU A 35 -7.67 7.32 -20.10
CA LEU A 35 -7.17 7.20 -21.48
C LEU A 35 -7.17 5.73 -21.94
N GLY A 36 -6.81 4.82 -21.04
CA GLY A 36 -6.73 3.38 -21.28
C GLY A 36 -6.72 2.60 -19.98
N SER A 37 -6.58 1.28 -20.07
CA SER A 37 -6.49 0.42 -18.87
C SER A 37 -5.24 0.74 -18.06
N GLY A 38 -5.41 1.28 -16.85
CA GLY A 38 -4.32 1.72 -15.98
C GLY A 38 -3.60 3.00 -16.43
N LEU A 39 -4.17 3.76 -17.37
CA LEU A 39 -3.62 5.02 -17.86
C LEU A 39 -4.64 6.14 -17.67
N PHE A 40 -4.25 7.19 -16.96
CA PHE A 40 -5.11 8.30 -16.58
C PHE A 40 -4.46 9.65 -16.89
N GLU A 41 -5.24 10.56 -17.44
CA GLU A 41 -4.89 11.97 -17.58
C GLU A 41 -5.29 12.70 -16.31
N LEU A 42 -4.39 13.51 -15.77
CA LEU A 42 -4.71 14.45 -14.69
C LEU A 42 -5.18 15.76 -15.32
N LEU A 43 -6.43 16.13 -15.06
CA LEU A 43 -6.98 17.41 -15.50
C LEU A 43 -6.54 18.54 -14.53
N PRO A 44 -6.72 19.82 -14.86
CA PRO A 44 -6.16 20.93 -14.07
C PRO A 44 -6.51 20.87 -12.58
N LEU A 45 -7.72 20.44 -12.21
CA LEU A 45 -8.14 20.30 -10.82
C LEU A 45 -7.36 19.16 -10.12
N GLY A 46 -7.23 18.00 -10.78
CA GLY A 46 -6.48 16.87 -10.26
C GLY A 46 -4.99 17.16 -10.13
N LEU A 47 -4.40 17.80 -11.15
CA LEU A 47 -2.99 18.19 -11.12
C LEU A 47 -2.70 19.16 -9.96
N LYS A 48 -3.55 20.17 -9.76
CA LYS A 48 -3.39 21.13 -8.66
C LYS A 48 -3.48 20.46 -7.28
N THR A 49 -4.37 19.50 -7.10
CA THR A 49 -4.44 18.70 -5.87
C THR A 49 -3.17 17.85 -5.69
N LEU A 50 -2.67 17.23 -6.77
CA LEU A 50 -1.43 16.47 -6.75
C LEU A 50 -0.22 17.33 -6.35
N GLU A 51 -0.13 18.55 -6.88
CA GLU A 51 0.92 19.51 -6.52
C GLU A 51 0.88 19.89 -5.03
N ASN A 52 -0.32 20.02 -4.45
CA ASN A 52 -0.47 20.25 -3.00
C ASN A 52 0.04 19.04 -2.20
N VAL A 53 -0.28 17.81 -2.62
CA VAL A 53 0.27 16.59 -1.99
C VAL A 53 1.80 16.58 -2.09
N MET A 54 2.35 16.89 -3.27
CA MET A 54 3.81 16.99 -3.46
C MET A 54 4.42 18.04 -2.54
N MET A 55 3.76 19.18 -2.33
CA MET A 55 4.25 20.24 -1.44
C MET A 55 4.34 19.76 0.01
N VAL A 56 3.29 19.09 0.52
CA VAL A 56 3.29 18.48 1.87
C VAL A 56 4.47 17.51 2.03
N ILE A 57 4.68 16.62 1.05
CA ILE A 57 5.79 15.67 1.09
C ILE A 57 7.15 16.37 1.01
N LYS A 58 7.28 17.38 0.13
CA LYS A 58 8.51 18.13 -0.09
C LYS A 58 8.97 18.85 1.16
N GLU A 59 8.05 19.47 1.89
CA GLU A 59 8.33 20.16 3.15
C GLU A 59 8.86 19.18 4.22
N GLU A 60 8.24 18.02 4.38
CA GLU A 60 8.70 17.03 5.35
C GLU A 60 10.04 16.37 4.93
N MET A 61 10.29 16.17 3.63
CA MET A 61 11.60 15.67 3.17
C MET A 61 12.71 16.70 3.40
N ARG A 62 12.45 17.98 3.16
CA ARG A 62 13.40 19.06 3.45
C ARG A 62 13.70 19.20 4.95
N ALA A 63 12.70 18.96 5.80
CA ALA A 63 12.86 19.04 7.25
C ALA A 63 13.80 17.95 7.82
N ILE A 64 14.13 16.93 7.03
CA ILE A 64 15.08 15.86 7.37
C ILE A 64 16.30 15.87 6.44
N ASP A 65 16.67 17.03 5.90
CA ASP A 65 17.84 17.26 5.06
C ASP A 65 17.83 16.51 3.71
N GLY A 66 16.66 16.09 3.23
CA GLY A 66 16.52 15.45 1.92
C GLY A 66 16.77 16.44 0.78
N GLN A 67 17.55 16.02 -0.22
CA GLN A 67 17.91 16.81 -1.38
C GLN A 67 17.21 16.27 -2.63
N GLU A 68 16.51 17.16 -3.35
CA GLU A 68 15.73 16.77 -4.53
C GLU A 68 16.63 16.61 -5.75
N VAL A 69 16.50 15.49 -6.44
CA VAL A 69 17.16 15.19 -7.72
C VAL A 69 16.12 14.83 -8.78
N LYS A 70 16.54 14.71 -10.03
CA LYS A 70 15.71 14.18 -11.12
C LYS A 70 16.49 13.13 -11.89
N LEU A 71 16.04 11.90 -11.84
CA LEU A 71 16.65 10.76 -12.54
C LEU A 71 15.90 10.46 -13.85
N PRO A 72 16.58 9.89 -14.87
CA PRO A 72 15.95 9.44 -16.10
C PRO A 72 14.91 8.35 -15.83
N LEU A 73 13.85 8.31 -16.65
CA LEU A 73 12.82 7.25 -16.61
C LEU A 73 13.22 6.05 -17.47
N LEU A 74 14.06 6.27 -18.47
CA LEU A 74 14.61 5.24 -19.34
C LEU A 74 15.95 4.80 -18.78
N LEU A 75 16.01 3.58 -18.26
CA LEU A 75 17.18 3.04 -17.57
C LEU A 75 17.89 2.00 -18.41
N PRO A 76 19.24 2.09 -18.57
CA PRO A 76 20.02 1.09 -19.27
C PRO A 76 19.91 -0.29 -18.60
N LYS A 77 19.84 -1.35 -19.42
CA LYS A 77 19.78 -2.76 -18.97
C LYS A 77 20.97 -3.14 -18.09
N GLU A 78 22.14 -2.57 -18.38
CA GLU A 78 23.40 -2.88 -17.71
C GLU A 78 23.31 -2.66 -16.19
N LEU A 79 22.66 -1.60 -15.74
CA LEU A 79 22.45 -1.32 -14.31
C LEU A 79 21.62 -2.42 -13.62
N TRP A 80 20.60 -2.93 -14.31
CA TRP A 80 19.74 -4.00 -13.83
C TRP A 80 20.44 -5.37 -13.81
N ILE A 81 21.37 -5.58 -14.75
CA ILE A 81 22.23 -6.78 -14.76
C ILE A 81 23.19 -6.79 -13.58
N GLU A 82 23.82 -5.64 -13.26
CA GLU A 82 24.73 -5.53 -12.12
C GLU A 82 24.08 -5.96 -10.80
N THR A 83 22.80 -5.65 -10.61
CA THR A 83 22.03 -6.05 -9.41
C THR A 83 21.38 -7.42 -9.50
N GLY A 84 21.43 -8.07 -10.67
CA GLY A 84 20.74 -9.33 -10.97
C GLY A 84 19.23 -9.18 -11.17
N ARG A 85 18.67 -7.96 -11.03
CA ARG A 85 17.21 -7.73 -11.04
C ARG A 85 16.59 -7.75 -12.44
N TRP A 86 17.38 -7.71 -13.51
CA TRP A 86 16.84 -7.77 -14.87
C TRP A 86 15.91 -8.97 -15.11
N ASN A 87 16.27 -10.14 -14.59
CA ASN A 87 15.48 -11.36 -14.71
C ASN A 87 14.50 -11.55 -13.55
N VAL A 88 14.93 -11.24 -12.32
CA VAL A 88 14.18 -11.48 -11.08
C VAL A 88 12.98 -10.56 -10.93
N TYR A 89 13.00 -9.34 -11.49
CA TYR A 89 11.87 -8.40 -11.41
C TYR A 89 10.61 -8.91 -12.13
N GLY A 90 10.76 -9.91 -12.98
CA GLY A 90 9.64 -10.58 -13.63
C GLY A 90 9.00 -9.79 -14.78
N LYS A 91 7.72 -10.09 -15.02
CA LYS A 91 6.95 -9.56 -16.16
C LYS A 91 6.45 -8.12 -15.94
N GLU A 92 6.47 -7.62 -14.72
CA GLU A 92 6.06 -6.24 -14.40
C GLU A 92 7.05 -5.18 -14.92
N LEU A 93 8.28 -5.58 -15.26
CA LEU A 93 9.27 -4.68 -15.82
C LEU A 93 9.00 -4.44 -17.31
N PHE A 94 8.62 -3.22 -17.70
CA PHE A 94 8.57 -2.81 -19.09
C PHE A 94 9.96 -2.78 -19.70
N ARG A 95 10.25 -3.70 -20.63
CA ARG A 95 11.50 -3.79 -21.38
C ARG A 95 11.29 -3.28 -22.80
N ILE A 96 12.14 -2.39 -23.24
CA ILE A 96 12.07 -1.78 -24.57
C ILE A 96 13.42 -1.87 -25.27
N LYS A 97 13.39 -1.79 -26.61
CA LYS A 97 14.58 -1.73 -27.45
C LYS A 97 14.61 -0.45 -28.25
N ASP A 98 15.76 0.17 -28.35
CA ASP A 98 15.96 1.30 -29.25
C ASP A 98 16.18 0.84 -30.71
N ARG A 99 16.37 1.82 -31.60
CA ARG A 99 16.63 1.56 -33.04
C ARG A 99 17.93 0.81 -33.32
N LYS A 100 18.84 0.73 -32.36
CA LYS A 100 20.13 0.01 -32.43
C LYS A 100 20.08 -1.33 -31.69
N ASN A 101 18.87 -1.75 -31.26
CA ASN A 101 18.64 -2.96 -30.44
C ASN A 101 19.26 -2.91 -29.05
N ALA A 102 19.68 -1.75 -28.54
CA ALA A 102 20.04 -1.61 -27.13
C ALA A 102 18.78 -1.75 -26.25
N GLU A 103 18.91 -2.50 -25.16
CA GLU A 103 17.79 -2.80 -24.26
C GLU A 103 17.77 -1.85 -23.09
N PHE A 104 16.56 -1.40 -22.76
CA PHE A 104 16.28 -0.49 -21.64
C PHE A 104 15.07 -0.98 -20.85
N ALA A 105 14.92 -0.47 -19.65
CA ALA A 105 13.70 -0.58 -18.86
C ALA A 105 13.05 0.80 -18.67
N LEU A 106 11.71 0.85 -18.70
CA LEU A 106 10.98 1.97 -18.12
C LEU A 106 10.97 1.77 -16.61
N ALA A 107 11.45 2.76 -15.87
CA ALA A 107 11.72 2.66 -14.44
C ALA A 107 10.50 2.30 -13.59
N PRO A 108 10.40 1.12 -12.97
CA PRO A 108 9.42 0.83 -11.92
C PRO A 108 9.87 1.34 -10.55
N THR A 109 11.17 1.57 -10.39
CA THR A 109 11.89 2.08 -9.22
C THR A 109 13.30 2.51 -9.66
N HIS A 110 14.11 3.12 -8.78
CA HIS A 110 15.40 3.70 -9.19
C HIS A 110 16.59 3.33 -8.28
N GLU A 111 16.56 2.21 -7.58
CA GLU A 111 17.67 1.77 -6.72
C GLU A 111 19.00 1.71 -7.50
N GLU A 112 18.97 1.16 -8.70
CA GLU A 112 20.14 1.04 -9.57
C GLU A 112 20.68 2.40 -9.99
N ALA A 113 19.81 3.27 -10.51
CA ALA A 113 20.22 4.57 -11.02
C ALA A 113 20.76 5.50 -9.92
N ILE A 114 20.16 5.48 -8.74
CA ILE A 114 20.62 6.31 -7.62
C ILE A 114 21.92 5.77 -7.00
N THR A 115 22.09 4.43 -6.99
CA THR A 115 23.35 3.81 -6.54
C THR A 115 24.49 4.13 -7.49
N ASP A 116 24.23 4.13 -8.81
CA ASP A 116 25.19 4.57 -9.82
C ASP A 116 25.59 6.03 -9.64
N LEU A 117 24.61 6.91 -9.39
CA LEU A 117 24.88 8.31 -9.06
C LEU A 117 25.74 8.43 -7.79
N ALA A 118 25.38 7.72 -6.73
CA ALA A 118 26.09 7.76 -5.45
C ALA A 118 27.52 7.27 -5.58
N ARG A 119 27.76 6.11 -6.24
CA ARG A 119 29.10 5.56 -6.44
C ARG A 119 30.00 6.48 -7.28
N SER A 120 29.40 7.33 -8.11
CA SER A 120 30.15 8.26 -8.93
C SER A 120 30.67 9.46 -8.14
N PHE A 121 29.91 9.97 -7.16
CA PHE A 121 30.18 11.24 -6.49
C PHE A 121 30.52 11.12 -5.00
N ILE A 122 30.06 10.08 -4.30
CA ILE A 122 30.37 9.87 -2.87
C ILE A 122 31.64 9.04 -2.78
N LYS A 123 32.73 9.65 -2.32
CA LYS A 123 34.06 9.01 -2.23
C LYS A 123 34.64 8.98 -0.82
N SER A 124 34.06 9.73 0.11
CA SER A 124 34.57 9.86 1.48
C SER A 124 33.45 9.80 2.51
N TYR A 125 33.75 9.21 3.66
CA TYR A 125 32.86 9.19 4.83
C TYR A 125 32.35 10.58 5.24
N LYS A 126 33.09 11.64 4.93
CA LYS A 126 32.70 13.04 5.22
C LYS A 126 31.47 13.51 4.44
N GLN A 127 31.10 12.80 3.36
CA GLN A 127 29.93 13.09 2.54
C GLN A 127 28.69 12.31 3.01
N LEU A 128 28.82 11.45 4.01
CA LEU A 128 27.77 10.62 4.60
C LEU A 128 27.38 11.14 5.99
N PRO A 129 26.11 11.00 6.42
CA PRO A 129 24.99 10.48 5.63
C PRO A 129 24.47 11.49 4.60
N ILE A 130 23.86 11.00 3.53
CA ILE A 130 23.17 11.82 2.54
C ILE A 130 21.85 11.16 2.13
N MET A 131 20.82 11.97 1.91
CA MET A 131 19.54 11.52 1.35
C MET A 131 19.20 12.29 0.09
N LEU A 132 18.96 11.54 -0.98
CA LEU A 132 18.52 12.04 -2.27
C LEU A 132 17.11 11.55 -2.55
N TYR A 133 16.20 12.42 -3.03
CA TYR A 133 14.85 12.02 -3.37
C TYR A 133 14.38 12.66 -4.67
N GLN A 134 13.37 12.08 -5.29
CA GLN A 134 12.73 12.66 -6.46
C GLN A 134 11.21 12.46 -6.44
N PHE A 135 10.52 13.26 -7.24
CA PHE A 135 9.19 12.95 -7.74
C PHE A 135 9.35 12.45 -9.18
N GLY A 136 9.13 11.16 -9.37
CA GLY A 136 9.33 10.49 -10.65
C GLY A 136 8.14 9.65 -11.05
N ILE A 137 7.80 9.69 -12.34
CA ILE A 137 6.85 8.75 -12.93
C ILE A 137 7.46 7.35 -12.86
N LYS A 138 6.63 6.37 -12.52
CA LYS A 138 6.99 4.95 -12.50
C LYS A 138 6.09 4.20 -13.48
N PHE A 139 6.65 3.13 -14.03
CA PHE A 139 5.97 2.24 -14.96
C PHE A 139 5.99 0.82 -14.43
N ARG A 140 4.82 0.21 -14.27
CA ARG A 140 4.68 -1.20 -13.91
C ARG A 140 3.67 -1.86 -14.84
N ASP A 141 4.01 -2.97 -15.47
CA ASP A 141 3.10 -3.70 -16.35
C ASP A 141 2.11 -4.52 -15.53
N GLU A 142 1.25 -3.81 -14.85
CA GLU A 142 0.17 -4.39 -14.04
C GLU A 142 -0.75 -5.22 -14.93
N ILE A 143 -0.91 -6.50 -14.59
CA ILE A 143 -1.80 -7.42 -15.32
C ILE A 143 -3.26 -6.97 -15.20
N ARG A 144 -3.65 -6.51 -14.01
CA ARG A 144 -5.03 -6.09 -13.70
C ARG A 144 -5.03 -4.71 -13.03
N PRO A 145 -4.85 -3.62 -13.78
CA PRO A 145 -5.03 -2.28 -13.25
C PRO A 145 -6.45 -2.11 -12.75
N ARG A 146 -6.62 -1.55 -11.56
CA ARG A 146 -7.93 -1.37 -10.92
C ARG A 146 -7.92 -0.19 -9.95
N PHE A 147 -9.09 0.22 -9.50
CA PHE A 147 -9.25 1.30 -8.52
C PHE A 147 -8.69 2.66 -8.98
N GLY A 148 -8.86 2.97 -10.28
CA GLY A 148 -8.44 4.25 -10.86
C GLY A 148 -6.93 4.47 -10.74
N VAL A 149 -6.54 5.62 -10.19
CA VAL A 149 -5.12 5.99 -9.99
C VAL A 149 -4.46 5.30 -8.79
N MET A 150 -5.18 4.46 -8.07
CA MET A 150 -4.64 3.73 -6.91
C MET A 150 -3.68 2.62 -7.37
N ARG A 151 -4.05 1.88 -8.43
CA ARG A 151 -3.24 0.82 -9.04
C ARG A 151 -3.22 0.96 -10.56
N ALA A 152 -2.37 1.87 -11.02
CA ALA A 152 -2.19 2.22 -12.42
C ALA A 152 -0.87 1.69 -12.98
N ARG A 153 -0.75 1.62 -14.31
CA ARG A 153 0.49 1.24 -15.01
C ARG A 153 1.51 2.37 -15.06
N GLU A 154 1.03 3.60 -15.03
CA GLU A 154 1.84 4.82 -14.97
C GLU A 154 1.34 5.67 -13.79
N PHE A 155 2.24 6.04 -12.88
CA PHE A 155 1.89 6.79 -11.68
C PHE A 155 3.07 7.62 -11.14
N LEU A 156 2.76 8.66 -10.37
CA LEU A 156 3.78 9.48 -9.73
C LEU A 156 4.14 8.92 -8.35
N MET A 157 5.43 8.73 -8.12
CA MET A 157 6.01 8.31 -6.84
C MET A 157 7.00 9.36 -6.34
N LYS A 158 7.02 9.60 -5.02
CA LYS A 158 8.19 10.13 -4.34
C LYS A 158 9.03 8.94 -3.91
N ASP A 159 10.20 8.80 -4.48
CA ASP A 159 11.19 7.82 -4.08
C ASP A 159 12.43 8.51 -3.54
N ALA A 160 12.87 8.07 -2.36
CA ALA A 160 14.01 8.60 -1.65
C ALA A 160 14.99 7.49 -1.27
N TYR A 161 16.25 7.82 -1.23
CA TYR A 161 17.35 6.89 -0.99
C TYR A 161 18.36 7.55 -0.08
N SER A 162 18.74 6.86 0.98
CA SER A 162 19.77 7.35 1.90
C SER A 162 21.01 6.47 1.84
N PHE A 163 22.16 7.08 2.02
CA PHE A 163 23.46 6.44 2.03
C PHE A 163 24.17 6.75 3.33
N HIS A 164 24.75 5.73 3.95
CA HIS A 164 25.29 5.77 5.31
C HIS A 164 26.63 5.06 5.39
N ALA A 165 27.43 5.44 6.39
CA ALA A 165 28.66 4.77 6.70
C ALA A 165 28.44 3.48 7.54
N THR A 166 27.39 3.43 8.35
CA THR A 166 27.13 2.30 9.26
C THR A 166 25.64 1.95 9.32
N GLU A 167 25.34 0.72 9.74
CA GLU A 167 23.96 0.28 10.02
C GLU A 167 23.33 1.10 11.17
N ALA A 168 24.11 1.52 12.16
CA ALA A 168 23.62 2.34 13.26
C ALA A 168 23.14 3.72 12.78
N ASP A 169 23.88 4.35 11.86
CA ASP A 169 23.49 5.61 11.24
C ASP A 169 22.23 5.45 10.36
N LEU A 170 22.14 4.33 9.59
CA LEU A 170 20.91 3.99 8.87
C LEU A 170 19.72 3.85 9.82
N GLU A 171 19.89 3.18 10.97
CA GLU A 171 18.82 3.01 11.96
C GLU A 171 18.28 4.34 12.48
N GLU A 172 19.18 5.27 12.81
CA GLU A 172 18.82 6.61 13.26
C GLU A 172 18.08 7.40 12.17
N TYR A 173 18.57 7.32 10.94
CA TYR A 173 17.97 8.03 9.82
C TYR A 173 16.61 7.42 9.43
N TYR A 174 16.49 6.11 9.50
CA TYR A 174 15.23 5.40 9.29
C TYR A 174 14.12 5.91 10.22
N LYS A 175 14.44 6.12 11.51
CA LYS A 175 13.49 6.71 12.48
C LYS A 175 13.07 8.13 12.10
N LYS A 176 13.99 8.95 11.57
CA LYS A 176 13.67 10.30 11.08
C LYS A 176 12.70 10.26 9.90
N VAL A 177 12.95 9.38 8.93
CA VAL A 177 12.06 9.20 7.78
C VAL A 177 10.70 8.66 8.19
N TYR A 178 10.68 7.68 9.09
CA TYR A 178 9.45 7.13 9.66
C TYR A 178 8.59 8.24 10.28
N ALA A 179 9.19 9.08 11.14
CA ALA A 179 8.49 10.21 11.76
C ALA A 179 8.02 11.26 10.74
N ALA A 180 8.78 11.51 9.67
CA ALA A 180 8.37 12.38 8.59
C ALA A 180 7.14 11.82 7.84
N TYR A 181 7.09 10.50 7.59
CA TYR A 181 5.93 9.87 6.97
C TYR A 181 4.69 9.91 7.86
N GLU A 182 4.84 9.78 9.19
CA GLU A 182 3.72 9.98 10.11
C GLU A 182 3.16 11.41 10.03
N LYS A 183 4.04 12.43 9.90
CA LYS A 183 3.62 13.82 9.72
C LYS A 183 2.89 14.00 8.38
N ILE A 184 3.40 13.40 7.29
CA ILE A 184 2.73 13.42 5.99
C ILE A 184 1.32 12.82 6.12
N CYS A 185 1.18 11.64 6.75
CA CYS A 185 -0.12 11.02 6.98
C CYS A 185 -1.09 11.92 7.75
N LYS A 186 -0.62 12.54 8.84
CA LYS A 186 -1.41 13.48 9.66
C LYS A 186 -1.85 14.71 8.86
N ARG A 187 -0.92 15.34 8.12
CA ARG A 187 -1.21 16.51 7.28
C ARG A 187 -2.16 16.19 6.12
N CYS A 188 -2.11 14.96 5.61
CA CYS A 188 -3.09 14.45 4.64
C CYS A 188 -4.43 14.06 5.27
N GLY A 189 -4.57 14.14 6.60
CA GLY A 189 -5.80 13.84 7.33
C GLY A 189 -6.15 12.35 7.43
N PHE A 190 -5.16 11.45 7.31
CA PHE A 190 -5.39 10.01 7.30
C PHE A 190 -5.62 9.40 8.68
N LYS A 191 -6.55 8.45 8.72
CA LYS A 191 -6.59 7.38 9.72
C LYS A 191 -5.73 6.24 9.17
N TYR A 192 -4.61 5.96 9.79
CA TYR A 192 -3.63 5.02 9.28
C TYR A 192 -3.08 4.09 10.35
N ARG A 193 -2.45 3.00 9.92
CA ARG A 193 -1.59 2.12 10.73
C ARG A 193 -0.25 1.98 10.03
N VAL A 194 0.80 1.86 10.83
CA VAL A 194 2.10 1.44 10.31
C VAL A 194 2.27 -0.02 10.65
N VAL A 195 2.62 -0.83 9.66
CA VAL A 195 2.70 -2.29 9.79
C VAL A 195 4.05 -2.78 9.30
N GLU A 196 4.56 -3.83 9.95
CA GLU A 196 5.70 -4.57 9.45
C GLU A 196 5.32 -5.31 8.17
N ALA A 197 6.23 -5.30 7.19
CA ALA A 197 5.98 -5.87 5.86
C ALA A 197 7.17 -6.69 5.35
N ALA A 198 6.89 -7.56 4.39
CA ALA A 198 7.94 -8.26 3.66
C ALA A 198 8.64 -7.29 2.69
N SER A 199 9.96 -7.45 2.52
CA SER A 199 10.76 -6.55 1.66
C SER A 199 10.60 -6.84 0.16
N GLY A 200 10.05 -7.98 -0.23
CA GLY A 200 9.77 -8.38 -1.61
C GLY A 200 10.97 -8.23 -2.57
N ALA A 201 10.68 -7.87 -3.83
CA ALA A 201 11.68 -7.68 -4.88
C ALA A 201 12.65 -6.51 -4.62
N ILE A 202 12.29 -5.55 -3.76
CA ILE A 202 13.19 -4.46 -3.35
C ILE A 202 14.32 -5.04 -2.50
N GLY A 203 13.99 -5.95 -1.58
CA GLY A 203 14.93 -6.61 -0.67
C GLY A 203 15.30 -5.75 0.53
N GLY A 204 16.25 -6.25 1.31
CA GLY A 204 16.56 -5.71 2.62
C GLY A 204 15.99 -6.61 3.72
N ASN A 205 16.32 -6.30 4.98
CA ASN A 205 16.01 -7.18 6.11
C ASN A 205 14.78 -6.73 6.90
N PHE A 206 14.33 -5.50 6.68
CA PHE A 206 13.27 -4.90 7.49
C PHE A 206 12.57 -3.77 6.75
N SER A 207 11.24 -3.75 6.82
CA SER A 207 10.43 -2.69 6.21
C SER A 207 9.14 -2.43 6.96
N HIS A 208 8.60 -1.21 6.80
CA HIS A 208 7.26 -0.84 7.26
C HIS A 208 6.44 -0.19 6.16
N GLU A 209 5.17 -0.53 6.13
CA GLU A 209 4.15 0.07 5.28
C GLU A 209 3.27 1.04 6.07
N PHE A 210 2.95 2.17 5.44
CA PHE A 210 1.99 3.14 5.93
C PHE A 210 0.64 2.87 5.27
N MET A 211 -0.27 2.23 6.02
CA MET A 211 -1.54 1.72 5.53
C MET A 211 -2.67 2.66 5.93
N VAL A 212 -3.31 3.29 4.96
CA VAL A 212 -4.53 4.08 5.16
C VAL A 212 -5.71 3.12 5.29
N LEU A 213 -6.43 3.19 6.41
CA LEU A 213 -7.55 2.30 6.69
C LEU A 213 -8.74 2.62 5.79
N ALA A 214 -9.16 1.67 4.95
CA ALA A 214 -10.30 1.81 4.05
C ALA A 214 -10.88 0.44 3.73
N ASP A 215 -12.21 0.31 3.67
CA ASP A 215 -12.88 -0.96 3.34
C ASP A 215 -12.54 -1.45 1.93
N THR A 216 -12.23 -0.52 1.04
CA THR A 216 -11.77 -0.78 -0.34
C THR A 216 -10.26 -1.07 -0.43
N GLY A 217 -9.56 -1.12 0.71
CA GLY A 217 -8.12 -1.43 0.75
C GLY A 217 -7.79 -2.76 0.08
N GLU A 218 -6.66 -2.83 -0.61
CA GLU A 218 -6.23 -4.04 -1.32
C GLU A 218 -5.68 -5.11 -0.38
N GLU A 219 -5.08 -4.70 0.73
CA GLU A 219 -4.39 -5.59 1.65
C GLU A 219 -5.08 -5.68 3.01
N GLU A 220 -5.09 -6.88 3.55
CA GLU A 220 -5.51 -7.13 4.93
C GLU A 220 -4.32 -6.97 5.85
N ILE A 221 -4.52 -6.22 6.93
CA ILE A 221 -3.52 -6.01 7.98
C ILE A 221 -4.03 -6.55 9.31
N ALA A 222 -3.14 -7.23 10.04
CA ALA A 222 -3.37 -7.69 11.40
C ALA A 222 -2.72 -6.72 12.39
N TRP A 223 -3.45 -6.27 13.40
CA TRP A 223 -2.94 -5.28 14.35
C TRP A 223 -3.48 -5.48 15.75
N CYS A 224 -2.83 -4.85 16.73
CA CYS A 224 -3.19 -4.89 18.14
C CYS A 224 -3.01 -3.50 18.79
N ASN A 225 -3.81 -3.19 19.82
CA ASN A 225 -3.71 -1.93 20.55
C ASN A 225 -2.37 -1.73 21.26
N CYS A 226 -1.59 -2.78 21.46
CA CYS A 226 -0.22 -2.69 22.02
C CYS A 226 0.80 -2.06 21.05
N GLY A 227 0.38 -1.69 19.82
CA GLY A 227 1.22 -1.13 18.77
C GLY A 227 1.81 -2.17 17.80
N TYR A 228 1.49 -3.46 17.94
CA TYR A 228 1.82 -4.45 16.90
C TYR A 228 0.96 -4.21 15.66
N GLY A 229 1.57 -4.33 14.49
CA GLY A 229 0.90 -4.32 13.21
C GLY A 229 1.77 -4.98 12.15
N ALA A 230 1.16 -5.81 11.30
CA ALA A 230 1.83 -6.47 10.18
C ALA A 230 0.84 -6.69 9.04
N ASN A 231 1.31 -6.69 7.80
CA ASN A 231 0.50 -7.11 6.67
C ASN A 231 0.31 -8.64 6.68
N SER A 232 -0.61 -9.15 5.87
CA SER A 232 -0.95 -10.58 5.84
C SER A 232 0.25 -11.49 5.52
N GLU A 233 1.26 -10.96 4.83
CA GLU A 233 2.47 -11.69 4.44
C GLU A 233 3.44 -11.88 5.61
N LYS A 234 3.51 -10.87 6.50
CA LYS A 234 4.50 -10.81 7.59
C LYS A 234 3.93 -11.17 8.97
N ALA A 235 2.60 -11.08 9.13
CA ALA A 235 1.95 -11.27 10.44
C ALA A 235 2.30 -12.61 11.08
N GLU A 236 2.82 -12.57 12.31
CA GLU A 236 3.34 -13.73 13.02
C GLU A 236 2.24 -14.48 13.79
N CYS A 237 2.36 -15.81 13.82
CA CYS A 237 1.53 -16.70 14.62
C CYS A 237 2.35 -17.27 15.79
N LEU A 238 1.74 -17.32 16.96
CA LEU A 238 2.37 -17.94 18.14
C LEU A 238 2.20 -19.47 18.10
N PRO A 239 3.16 -20.22 18.65
CA PRO A 239 2.94 -21.64 18.94
C PRO A 239 1.74 -21.83 19.86
N GLU A 240 0.97 -22.87 19.67
CA GLU A 240 -0.12 -23.25 20.56
C GLU A 240 0.43 -24.05 21.74
N ASP A 241 0.10 -23.67 22.99
CA ASP A 241 0.70 -24.23 24.20
C ASP A 241 0.07 -25.57 24.65
N LYS A 242 -0.99 -26.08 24.01
CA LYS A 242 -1.73 -27.24 24.51
C LYS A 242 -1.67 -28.43 23.56
N LYS A 243 -0.98 -29.50 23.96
CA LYS A 243 -1.28 -30.85 23.49
C LYS A 243 -2.58 -31.33 24.14
N SER A 244 -3.41 -32.04 23.35
CA SER A 244 -4.56 -32.78 23.89
C SER A 244 -4.08 -33.90 24.82
N ASP A 245 -4.82 -34.14 25.91
CA ASP A 245 -4.56 -35.26 26.83
C ASP A 245 -5.12 -36.62 26.31
N GLU A 246 -5.57 -36.64 25.06
CA GLU A 246 -6.08 -37.84 24.41
C GLU A 246 -5.00 -38.94 24.35
N LYS A 247 -5.40 -40.20 24.60
CA LYS A 247 -4.51 -41.35 24.41
C LYS A 247 -4.14 -41.50 22.94
N LEU A 248 -2.86 -41.70 22.65
CA LEU A 248 -2.39 -41.96 21.29
C LEU A 248 -2.93 -43.32 20.81
N LEU A 249 -3.58 -43.28 19.68
CA LEU A 249 -4.11 -44.48 19.00
C LEU A 249 -3.14 -44.93 17.89
N ASP A 250 -3.36 -46.12 17.38
CA ASP A 250 -2.60 -46.65 16.24
C ASP A 250 -3.22 -46.18 14.94
N MET A 251 -2.37 -45.93 13.93
CA MET A 251 -2.80 -45.52 12.61
C MET A 251 -3.79 -46.51 11.98
N GLU A 252 -4.77 -45.97 11.29
CA GLU A 252 -5.78 -46.75 10.56
C GLU A 252 -6.06 -46.14 9.19
N GLU A 253 -5.89 -46.89 8.11
CA GLU A 253 -6.25 -46.48 6.76
C GLU A 253 -7.78 -46.57 6.57
N ILE A 254 -8.36 -45.57 5.92
CA ILE A 254 -9.78 -45.46 5.62
C ILE A 254 -9.96 -45.11 4.15
N LEU A 255 -10.81 -45.85 3.46
CA LEU A 255 -11.24 -45.51 2.11
C LEU A 255 -12.17 -44.30 2.14
N THR A 256 -11.86 -43.32 1.33
CA THR A 256 -12.59 -42.04 1.19
C THR A 256 -12.80 -41.74 -0.31
N PRO A 257 -13.64 -42.49 -0.99
CA PRO A 257 -13.78 -42.43 -2.45
C PRO A 257 -14.32 -41.09 -2.91
N ASN A 258 -13.61 -40.43 -3.86
CA ASN A 258 -13.94 -39.13 -4.44
C ASN A 258 -14.00 -37.98 -3.43
N VAL A 259 -13.31 -38.08 -2.28
CA VAL A 259 -13.31 -37.06 -1.21
C VAL A 259 -11.88 -36.57 -0.97
N GLY A 260 -11.50 -35.50 -1.61
CA GLY A 260 -10.12 -34.98 -1.58
C GLY A 260 -9.95 -33.61 -0.93
N THR A 261 -11.04 -32.90 -0.59
CA THR A 261 -10.96 -31.63 0.10
C THR A 261 -11.15 -31.81 1.61
N ILE A 262 -10.54 -30.91 2.42
CA ILE A 262 -10.73 -30.96 3.89
C ILE A 262 -12.22 -30.89 4.28
N GLU A 263 -13.00 -30.08 3.59
CA GLU A 263 -14.41 -29.91 3.86
C GLU A 263 -15.18 -31.22 3.63
N ASP A 264 -14.92 -31.89 2.50
CA ASP A 264 -15.60 -33.15 2.16
C ASP A 264 -15.17 -34.30 3.06
N VAL A 265 -13.85 -34.42 3.32
CA VAL A 265 -13.32 -35.46 4.23
C VAL A 265 -13.80 -35.23 5.66
N SER A 266 -13.88 -33.99 6.13
CA SER A 266 -14.44 -33.62 7.44
C SER A 266 -15.89 -34.11 7.58
N LYS A 267 -16.72 -33.88 6.56
CA LYS A 267 -18.12 -34.36 6.52
C LYS A 267 -18.19 -35.89 6.47
N PHE A 268 -17.39 -36.51 5.61
CA PHE A 268 -17.35 -37.95 5.43
C PHE A 268 -16.95 -38.71 6.72
N LEU A 269 -15.92 -38.22 7.41
CA LEU A 269 -15.40 -38.82 8.65
C LEU A 269 -16.11 -38.31 9.91
N ASN A 270 -17.05 -37.37 9.79
CA ASN A 270 -17.70 -36.69 10.91
C ASN A 270 -16.67 -36.15 11.93
N SER A 271 -15.62 -35.50 11.43
CA SER A 271 -14.50 -34.98 12.21
C SER A 271 -14.27 -33.48 11.92
N CYS A 272 -13.88 -32.71 12.92
CA CYS A 272 -13.64 -31.28 12.71
C CYS A 272 -12.34 -31.00 11.92
N ALA A 273 -12.31 -29.91 11.18
CA ALA A 273 -11.16 -29.52 10.34
C ALA A 273 -9.84 -29.40 11.13
N GLN A 274 -9.89 -29.11 12.44
CA GLN A 274 -8.74 -29.00 13.33
C GLN A 274 -8.01 -30.33 13.57
N LYS A 275 -8.65 -31.46 13.32
CA LYS A 275 -8.01 -32.79 13.42
C LYS A 275 -7.27 -33.17 12.13
N PHE A 276 -7.39 -32.40 11.06
CA PHE A 276 -6.74 -32.71 9.79
C PHE A 276 -5.39 -32.00 9.68
N ILE A 277 -4.46 -32.65 8.99
CA ILE A 277 -3.16 -32.12 8.63
C ILE A 277 -3.08 -32.08 7.11
N LYS A 278 -3.16 -30.90 6.54
CA LYS A 278 -2.94 -30.70 5.11
C LYS A 278 -1.46 -30.83 4.79
N THR A 279 -1.17 -31.63 3.77
CA THR A 279 0.17 -31.74 3.19
C THR A 279 0.15 -31.12 1.81
N ILE A 280 0.85 -30.01 1.63
CA ILE A 280 0.92 -29.28 0.36
C ILE A 280 2.34 -29.46 -0.17
N ILE A 281 2.46 -29.90 -1.42
CA ILE A 281 3.76 -30.07 -2.08
C ILE A 281 4.05 -28.79 -2.87
N TYR A 282 5.22 -28.22 -2.61
CA TYR A 282 5.79 -27.07 -3.34
C TYR A 282 7.06 -27.50 -4.07
N VAL A 283 7.47 -26.71 -5.03
CA VAL A 283 8.77 -26.78 -5.71
C VAL A 283 9.55 -25.53 -5.36
N ALA A 284 10.66 -25.71 -4.66
CA ALA A 284 11.57 -24.64 -4.22
C ALA A 284 12.87 -24.72 -5.04
N ASP A 285 13.14 -23.73 -5.90
CA ASP A 285 14.29 -23.71 -6.81
C ASP A 285 14.47 -25.04 -7.58
N GLY A 286 13.37 -25.65 -8.02
CA GLY A 286 13.34 -26.91 -8.77
C GLY A 286 13.26 -28.18 -7.90
N GLU A 287 13.39 -28.11 -6.57
CA GLU A 287 13.35 -29.27 -5.67
C GLU A 287 12.00 -29.34 -4.93
N PRO A 288 11.34 -30.51 -4.89
CA PRO A 288 10.07 -30.67 -4.19
C PRO A 288 10.25 -30.67 -2.67
N VAL A 289 9.35 -29.98 -1.99
CA VAL A 289 9.27 -29.90 -0.53
C VAL A 289 7.82 -30.06 -0.07
N ALA A 290 7.59 -30.58 1.14
CA ALA A 290 6.27 -30.67 1.75
C ALA A 290 6.08 -29.61 2.82
N ALA A 291 4.96 -28.91 2.80
CA ALA A 291 4.53 -27.99 3.85
C ALA A 291 3.26 -28.55 4.53
N LEU A 292 3.31 -28.64 5.87
CA LEU A 292 2.21 -29.15 6.69
C LEU A 292 1.55 -28.02 7.45
N VAL A 293 0.22 -27.98 7.40
CA VAL A 293 -0.59 -27.02 8.17
C VAL A 293 -1.88 -27.70 8.66
N ARG A 294 -2.46 -27.21 9.76
CA ARG A 294 -3.75 -27.70 10.27
C ARG A 294 -4.87 -27.49 9.24
N GLY A 295 -5.83 -28.37 9.20
CA GLY A 295 -6.85 -28.43 8.15
C GLY A 295 -7.70 -27.17 7.96
N ASP A 296 -7.90 -26.38 9.01
CA ASP A 296 -8.62 -25.10 8.97
C ASP A 296 -7.75 -23.89 8.66
N TYR A 297 -6.42 -24.06 8.50
CA TYR A 297 -5.48 -22.99 8.20
C TYR A 297 -4.93 -23.08 6.77
N GLU A 298 -4.27 -22.02 6.33
CA GLU A 298 -3.59 -21.92 5.03
C GLU A 298 -2.11 -21.62 5.22
N ILE A 299 -1.26 -22.17 4.33
CA ILE A 299 0.16 -21.82 4.26
C ILE A 299 0.32 -20.38 3.79
N ASN A 300 1.24 -19.68 4.42
CA ASN A 300 1.78 -18.42 3.94
C ASN A 300 3.06 -18.71 3.14
N GLU A 301 2.94 -18.65 1.82
CA GLU A 301 4.04 -19.01 0.90
C GLU A 301 5.27 -18.10 1.07
N ILE A 302 5.07 -16.84 1.47
CA ILE A 302 6.17 -15.90 1.71
C ILE A 302 6.98 -16.29 2.96
N LYS A 303 6.29 -16.72 4.03
CA LYS A 303 6.98 -17.26 5.22
C LYS A 303 7.73 -18.55 4.88
N LEU A 304 7.11 -19.45 4.12
CA LEU A 304 7.73 -20.70 3.69
C LEU A 304 8.94 -20.45 2.80
N GLN A 305 8.83 -19.58 1.80
CA GLN A 305 9.91 -19.18 0.90
C GLN A 305 11.09 -18.58 1.68
N SER A 306 10.80 -17.68 2.61
CA SER A 306 11.80 -17.03 3.46
C SER A 306 12.51 -18.04 4.38
N LEU A 307 11.79 -19.01 4.94
CA LEU A 307 12.35 -20.06 5.80
C LEU A 307 13.25 -21.02 5.03
N ILE A 308 12.85 -21.41 3.81
CA ILE A 308 13.65 -22.26 2.93
C ILE A 308 14.88 -21.49 2.42
N GLY A 309 14.77 -20.18 2.19
CA GLY A 309 15.78 -19.34 1.59
C GLY A 309 15.90 -19.51 0.07
N CYS A 310 14.80 -19.95 -0.59
CA CYS A 310 14.77 -20.16 -2.03
C CYS A 310 14.40 -18.87 -2.79
N SER A 311 14.82 -18.81 -4.04
CA SER A 311 14.52 -17.69 -4.94
C SER A 311 13.12 -17.82 -5.56
N GLU A 312 12.70 -19.04 -5.84
CA GLU A 312 11.41 -19.36 -6.46
C GLU A 312 10.71 -20.45 -5.67
N LEU A 313 9.41 -20.24 -5.39
CA LEU A 313 8.55 -21.19 -4.72
C LEU A 313 7.21 -21.27 -5.45
N GLU A 314 6.87 -22.45 -5.99
CA GLU A 314 5.63 -22.68 -6.72
C GLU A 314 4.89 -23.90 -6.19
N LEU A 315 3.56 -23.93 -6.34
CA LEU A 315 2.79 -25.15 -6.08
C LEU A 315 3.23 -26.24 -7.06
N ALA A 316 3.44 -27.45 -6.55
CA ALA A 316 3.80 -28.58 -7.39
C ALA A 316 2.67 -28.93 -8.37
N THR A 317 3.04 -29.29 -9.60
CA THR A 317 2.08 -29.79 -10.59
C THR A 317 1.54 -31.17 -10.17
N PRO A 318 0.37 -31.60 -10.70
CA PRO A 318 -0.16 -32.93 -10.42
C PRO A 318 0.81 -34.07 -10.68
N GLU A 319 1.68 -33.93 -11.70
CA GLU A 319 2.70 -34.91 -12.06
C GLU A 319 3.77 -35.03 -10.97
N ILE A 320 4.26 -33.91 -10.46
CA ILE A 320 5.25 -33.86 -9.37
C ILE A 320 4.62 -34.42 -8.08
N ILE A 321 3.36 -34.09 -7.78
CA ILE A 321 2.64 -34.64 -6.63
C ILE A 321 2.56 -36.17 -6.72
N ALA A 322 2.18 -36.70 -7.88
CA ALA A 322 2.09 -38.17 -8.10
C ALA A 322 3.48 -38.85 -8.05
N GLU A 323 4.55 -38.16 -8.52
CA GLU A 323 5.92 -38.67 -8.39
C GLU A 323 6.36 -38.80 -6.93
N VAL A 324 6.08 -37.74 -6.11
CA VAL A 324 6.52 -37.64 -4.71
C VAL A 324 5.68 -38.53 -3.78
N THR A 325 4.38 -38.55 -3.99
CA THR A 325 3.41 -39.22 -3.08
C THR A 325 2.98 -40.60 -3.58
N GLY A 326 2.84 -40.77 -4.88
CA GLY A 326 2.22 -41.94 -5.50
C GLY A 326 0.70 -41.81 -5.69
N ALA A 327 0.10 -40.68 -5.33
CA ALA A 327 -1.33 -40.42 -5.39
C ALA A 327 -1.66 -39.13 -6.15
N LYS A 328 -2.92 -38.96 -6.51
CA LYS A 328 -3.48 -37.73 -7.07
C LYS A 328 -3.51 -36.59 -6.05
N VAL A 329 -3.72 -35.38 -6.56
CA VAL A 329 -3.97 -34.18 -5.72
C VAL A 329 -5.12 -34.45 -4.75
N GLY A 330 -4.97 -34.08 -3.47
CA GLY A 330 -5.96 -34.25 -2.41
C GLY A 330 -5.65 -35.39 -1.43
N PHE A 331 -4.72 -36.30 -1.77
CA PHE A 331 -4.40 -37.48 -0.95
C PHE A 331 -2.95 -37.50 -0.43
N ALA A 332 -2.23 -36.36 -0.52
CA ALA A 332 -0.87 -36.25 0.00
C ALA A 332 -0.83 -36.27 1.53
N GLY A 333 0.15 -36.97 2.10
CA GLY A 333 0.41 -37.06 3.53
C GLY A 333 1.91 -37.12 3.85
N PRO A 334 2.35 -36.82 5.08
CA PRO A 334 3.76 -36.88 5.46
C PRO A 334 4.29 -38.29 5.73
N VAL A 335 3.42 -39.29 5.80
CA VAL A 335 3.77 -40.68 6.09
C VAL A 335 3.86 -41.48 4.80
N ASN A 336 4.91 -42.30 4.66
CA ASN A 336 5.11 -43.18 3.50
C ASN A 336 5.18 -42.46 2.14
N LEU A 337 5.82 -41.30 2.10
CA LEU A 337 6.13 -40.64 0.84
C LEU A 337 6.98 -41.55 -0.07
N LYS A 338 6.62 -41.62 -1.34
CA LYS A 338 7.32 -42.44 -2.35
C LYS A 338 8.75 -41.92 -2.61
N LYS A 339 8.93 -40.59 -2.57
CA LYS A 339 10.23 -39.91 -2.67
C LYS A 339 10.51 -39.18 -1.36
N LYS A 340 11.70 -39.35 -0.81
CA LYS A 340 12.11 -38.62 0.39
C LYS A 340 12.35 -37.15 0.02
N ILE A 341 11.60 -36.25 0.64
CA ILE A 341 11.68 -34.79 0.47
C ILE A 341 11.75 -34.13 1.85
N LYS A 342 12.17 -32.85 1.92
CA LYS A 342 12.14 -32.09 3.17
C LYS A 342 10.71 -31.74 3.56
N ILE A 343 10.40 -31.87 4.85
CA ILE A 343 9.09 -31.59 5.43
C ILE A 343 9.20 -30.40 6.38
N TYR A 344 8.44 -29.35 6.07
CA TYR A 344 8.27 -28.14 6.89
C TYR A 344 6.90 -28.17 7.54
N ALA A 345 6.80 -28.04 8.84
CA ALA A 345 5.53 -28.08 9.57
C ALA A 345 5.24 -26.76 10.28
N ASP A 346 4.00 -26.31 10.18
CA ASP A 346 3.51 -25.20 11.01
C ASP A 346 3.37 -25.63 12.48
N TYR A 347 3.52 -24.69 13.40
CA TYR A 347 3.35 -24.91 14.84
C TYR A 347 1.99 -25.59 15.19
N SER A 348 0.94 -25.29 14.44
CA SER A 348 -0.40 -25.84 14.66
C SER A 348 -0.49 -27.36 14.46
N VAL A 349 0.47 -27.96 13.74
CA VAL A 349 0.46 -29.39 13.39
C VAL A 349 0.98 -30.27 14.52
N VAL A 350 2.00 -29.81 15.24
CA VAL A 350 2.73 -30.63 16.22
C VAL A 350 1.90 -30.98 17.48
N ASN A 351 0.82 -30.25 17.71
CA ASN A 351 -0.09 -30.46 18.85
C ASN A 351 -1.35 -31.26 18.48
N ILE A 352 -1.51 -31.67 17.20
CA ILE A 352 -2.62 -32.50 16.80
C ILE A 352 -2.40 -33.93 17.28
N VAL A 353 -3.32 -34.45 18.09
CA VAL A 353 -3.33 -35.84 18.56
C VAL A 353 -4.38 -36.60 17.77
N ASN A 354 -4.03 -37.83 17.32
CA ASN A 354 -4.87 -38.68 16.51
C ASN A 354 -5.42 -37.97 15.24
N GLY A 355 -4.52 -37.29 14.53
CA GLY A 355 -4.83 -36.50 13.35
C GLY A 355 -5.22 -37.35 12.13
N VAL A 356 -5.76 -36.70 11.11
CA VAL A 356 -6.12 -37.29 9.81
C VAL A 356 -5.24 -36.69 8.74
N ILE A 357 -4.67 -37.52 7.88
CA ILE A 357 -3.80 -37.16 6.75
C ILE A 357 -4.20 -37.86 5.46
N GLY A 358 -3.74 -37.41 4.31
CA GLY A 358 -3.75 -38.23 3.08
C GLY A 358 -2.84 -39.45 3.21
N ALA A 359 -3.21 -40.55 2.59
CA ALA A 359 -2.49 -41.82 2.69
C ALA A 359 -1.40 -42.00 1.62
N ASN A 360 -1.16 -41.02 0.75
CA ASN A 360 -0.35 -41.15 -0.46
C ASN A 360 -0.86 -42.31 -1.38
N LYS A 361 -2.15 -42.56 -1.33
CA LYS A 361 -2.89 -43.49 -2.17
C LYS A 361 -4.18 -42.81 -2.59
N ASP A 362 -4.62 -43.06 -3.84
CA ASP A 362 -5.89 -42.51 -4.32
C ASP A 362 -7.03 -42.96 -3.43
N ASP A 363 -7.99 -42.05 -3.21
CA ASP A 363 -9.22 -42.33 -2.45
C ASP A 363 -9.01 -42.88 -1.02
N THR A 364 -7.88 -42.55 -0.38
CA THR A 364 -7.53 -43.10 0.94
C THR A 364 -6.93 -42.02 1.86
N HIS A 365 -7.38 -42.05 3.12
CA HIS A 365 -6.80 -41.26 4.21
C HIS A 365 -6.33 -42.16 5.36
N ILE A 366 -5.48 -41.61 6.24
CA ILE A 366 -5.05 -42.28 7.47
C ILE A 366 -5.52 -41.44 8.65
N LYS A 367 -6.21 -42.03 9.61
CA LYS A 367 -6.54 -41.43 10.89
C LYS A 367 -5.59 -41.89 11.99
N ASN A 368 -5.66 -41.21 13.17
CA ASN A 368 -4.87 -41.49 14.36
C ASN A 368 -3.37 -41.27 14.15
N VAL A 369 -3.01 -40.34 13.29
CA VAL A 369 -1.60 -40.01 13.04
C VAL A 369 -1.10 -38.99 14.06
N ASN A 370 0.08 -39.24 14.62
CA ASN A 370 0.65 -38.46 15.70
C ASN A 370 2.07 -37.99 15.38
N TYR A 371 2.35 -36.70 15.61
CA TYR A 371 3.68 -36.14 15.46
C TYR A 371 4.68 -36.82 16.40
N GLU A 372 5.93 -37.04 15.95
CA GLU A 372 7.02 -37.77 16.61
C GLU A 372 6.83 -39.30 16.71
N LYS A 373 5.60 -39.80 16.76
CA LYS A 373 5.31 -41.26 16.74
C LYS A 373 5.31 -41.82 15.30
N ASP A 374 4.54 -41.17 14.43
CA ASP A 374 4.24 -41.73 13.11
C ASP A 374 4.93 -40.97 11.98
N TYR A 375 5.28 -39.71 12.20
CA TYR A 375 6.06 -38.87 11.27
C TYR A 375 6.84 -37.79 12.02
N LYS A 376 7.85 -37.19 11.34
CA LYS A 376 8.63 -36.04 11.83
C LYS A 376 8.79 -35.03 10.70
N ALA A 377 8.79 -33.75 11.06
CA ALA A 377 9.19 -32.68 10.17
C ALA A 377 10.67 -32.36 10.35
N ASP A 378 11.33 -31.95 9.26
CA ASP A 378 12.73 -31.48 9.31
C ASP A 378 12.83 -30.11 10.00
N VAL A 379 11.79 -29.27 9.82
CA VAL A 379 11.71 -27.94 10.43
C VAL A 379 10.27 -27.69 10.90
N VAL A 380 10.14 -27.16 12.13
CA VAL A 380 8.86 -26.67 12.68
C VAL A 380 8.96 -25.17 12.89
N ALA A 381 8.05 -24.41 12.26
CA ALA A 381 8.10 -22.94 12.27
C ALA A 381 6.70 -22.32 12.13
N ASP A 382 6.61 -21.01 12.17
CA ASP A 382 5.43 -20.24 11.79
C ASP A 382 5.28 -20.23 10.26
N LEU A 383 4.35 -20.99 9.73
CA LEU A 383 4.11 -21.13 8.29
C LEU A 383 2.71 -20.75 7.85
N ARG A 384 1.78 -20.54 8.78
CA ARG A 384 0.39 -20.27 8.43
C ARG A 384 0.08 -18.78 8.31
N LYS A 385 -0.98 -18.45 7.62
CA LYS A 385 -1.60 -17.13 7.68
C LYS A 385 -2.25 -16.93 9.06
N VAL A 386 -2.20 -15.69 9.55
CA VAL A 386 -2.96 -15.29 10.75
C VAL A 386 -4.46 -15.30 10.47
N VAL A 387 -5.26 -15.60 11.49
CA VAL A 387 -6.72 -15.60 11.39
C VAL A 387 -7.36 -14.87 12.57
N HIS A 388 -8.63 -14.52 12.44
CA HIS A 388 -9.42 -13.98 13.55
C HIS A 388 -9.39 -14.94 14.75
N GLY A 389 -9.10 -14.40 15.93
CA GLY A 389 -8.98 -15.17 17.15
C GLY A 389 -7.54 -15.51 17.55
N ASP A 390 -6.55 -15.26 16.69
CA ASP A 390 -5.14 -15.41 17.05
C ASP A 390 -4.72 -14.39 18.12
N ASN A 391 -3.82 -14.79 18.98
CA ASN A 391 -3.23 -13.90 19.99
C ASN A 391 -2.18 -13.00 19.34
N CYS A 392 -2.10 -11.76 19.81
CA CYS A 392 -1.04 -10.84 19.39
C CYS A 392 0.35 -11.42 19.75
N PRO A 393 1.28 -11.55 18.79
CA PRO A 393 2.61 -12.12 19.06
C PRO A 393 3.45 -11.24 19.99
N ARG A 394 3.21 -9.92 20.02
CA ARG A 394 3.96 -8.97 20.84
C ARG A 394 3.51 -8.96 22.30
N CYS A 395 2.23 -8.70 22.58
CA CYS A 395 1.74 -8.62 23.95
C CYS A 395 1.25 -9.95 24.51
N LYS A 396 0.90 -10.93 23.66
CA LYS A 396 0.41 -12.28 24.02
C LYS A 396 -0.89 -12.28 24.84
N LYS A 397 -1.53 -11.13 25.00
CA LYS A 397 -2.72 -10.94 25.86
C LYS A 397 -3.98 -10.68 25.07
N GLU A 398 -3.89 -9.83 24.04
CA GLU A 398 -5.04 -9.42 23.23
C GLU A 398 -5.10 -10.23 21.94
N LYS A 399 -6.30 -10.33 21.39
CA LYS A 399 -6.52 -10.90 20.06
C LYS A 399 -6.16 -9.90 18.97
N LEU A 400 -5.64 -10.42 17.85
CA LEU A 400 -5.41 -9.61 16.67
C LEU A 400 -6.73 -9.09 16.11
N GLN A 401 -6.71 -7.82 15.71
CA GLN A 401 -7.75 -7.16 14.95
C GLN A 401 -7.33 -7.09 13.49
N PHE A 402 -8.31 -7.08 12.59
CA PHE A 402 -8.07 -7.06 11.16
C PHE A 402 -8.74 -5.83 10.54
N SER A 403 -8.10 -5.24 9.57
CA SER A 403 -8.62 -4.13 8.77
C SER A 403 -8.06 -4.22 7.37
N ARG A 404 -8.79 -3.65 6.41
CA ARG A 404 -8.21 -3.47 5.07
C ARG A 404 -7.49 -2.13 5.00
N GLY A 405 -6.40 -2.10 4.25
CA GLY A 405 -5.55 -0.92 4.10
C GLY A 405 -5.15 -0.64 2.66
N ILE A 406 -4.89 0.62 2.39
CA ILE A 406 -4.27 1.12 1.16
C ILE A 406 -2.84 1.52 1.51
N GLU A 407 -1.84 0.83 0.96
CA GLU A 407 -0.43 1.18 1.12
C GLU A 407 -0.14 2.49 0.39
N ILE A 408 0.14 3.56 1.15
CA ILE A 408 0.52 4.87 0.57
C ILE A 408 2.01 5.12 0.59
N GLY A 409 2.74 4.46 1.47
CA GLY A 409 4.18 4.61 1.60
C GLY A 409 4.84 3.39 2.21
N HIS A 410 6.09 3.16 1.85
CA HIS A 410 6.88 2.03 2.29
C HIS A 410 8.32 2.48 2.57
N VAL A 411 8.88 2.06 3.68
CA VAL A 411 10.23 2.40 4.14
C VAL A 411 11.04 1.13 4.36
N PHE A 412 12.26 1.08 3.79
CA PHE A 412 13.11 -0.12 3.75
C PHE A 412 14.50 0.15 4.32
N LYS A 413 15.05 -0.82 5.03
CA LYS A 413 16.50 -0.94 5.29
C LYS A 413 17.09 -1.91 4.28
N LEU A 414 17.82 -1.39 3.30
CA LEU A 414 18.41 -2.19 2.21
C LEU A 414 19.77 -2.81 2.60
N GLY A 415 20.43 -2.24 3.63
CA GLY A 415 21.79 -2.63 4.00
C GLY A 415 22.76 -2.41 2.84
N THR A 416 23.61 -3.39 2.55
CA THR A 416 24.62 -3.31 1.50
C THR A 416 24.23 -4.06 0.21
N LYS A 417 22.96 -4.43 0.02
CA LYS A 417 22.51 -5.24 -1.13
C LYS A 417 22.94 -4.63 -2.47
N TYR A 418 22.58 -3.38 -2.72
CA TYR A 418 22.89 -2.70 -3.97
C TYR A 418 24.34 -2.21 -4.03
N SER A 419 24.85 -1.65 -2.94
CA SER A 419 26.23 -1.18 -2.88
C SER A 419 27.26 -2.31 -3.11
N LYS A 420 26.97 -3.52 -2.63
CA LYS A 420 27.81 -4.69 -2.87
C LYS A 420 27.82 -5.10 -4.35
N SER A 421 26.65 -5.27 -4.97
CA SER A 421 26.55 -5.69 -6.38
C SER A 421 27.10 -4.64 -7.34
N MET A 422 26.88 -3.35 -7.06
CA MET A 422 27.31 -2.23 -7.91
C MET A 422 28.66 -1.63 -7.50
N LYS A 423 29.36 -2.21 -6.50
CA LYS A 423 30.66 -1.72 -5.97
C LYS A 423 30.61 -0.23 -5.59
N ALA A 424 29.52 0.18 -4.92
CA ALA A 424 29.35 1.54 -4.41
C ALA A 424 30.08 1.68 -3.07
N THR A 425 31.34 2.12 -3.12
CA THR A 425 32.25 2.24 -1.98
C THR A 425 32.60 3.69 -1.68
N TYR A 426 33.06 3.94 -0.46
CA TYR A 426 33.63 5.19 0.01
C TYR A 426 34.89 4.89 0.85
N LEU A 427 35.76 5.88 1.04
CA LEU A 427 36.93 5.76 1.92
C LEU A 427 36.54 6.21 3.36
N ASP A 428 36.79 5.34 4.33
CA ASP A 428 36.63 5.64 5.74
C ASP A 428 37.73 6.59 6.30
N ALA A 429 37.70 6.91 7.57
CA ALA A 429 38.67 7.80 8.21
C ALA A 429 40.13 7.28 8.15
N ASN A 430 40.30 5.98 7.94
CA ASN A 430 41.61 5.32 7.83
C ASN A 430 42.05 5.11 6.36
N GLY A 431 41.29 5.62 5.41
CA GLY A 431 41.56 5.44 3.98
C GLY A 431 41.20 4.05 3.43
N LYS A 432 40.44 3.25 4.18
CA LYS A 432 40.00 1.92 3.77
C LYS A 432 38.66 2.00 3.02
N GLU A 433 38.53 1.27 1.93
CA GLU A 433 37.26 1.12 1.22
C GLU A 433 36.22 0.38 2.05
N GLN A 434 35.03 0.98 2.11
CA GLN A 434 33.84 0.43 2.79
C GLN A 434 32.64 0.51 1.84
N LEU A 435 31.72 -0.44 1.96
CA LEU A 435 30.46 -0.40 1.23
C LEU A 435 29.50 0.62 1.88
N MET A 436 28.78 1.39 1.04
CA MET A 436 27.72 2.27 1.54
C MET A 436 26.54 1.44 2.04
N VAL A 437 26.01 1.77 3.21
CA VAL A 437 24.77 1.19 3.74
C VAL A 437 23.60 2.03 3.27
N MET A 438 22.52 1.41 2.78
CA MET A 438 21.44 2.09 2.06
C MET A 438 20.08 1.91 2.72
N GLY A 439 19.26 2.96 2.65
CA GLY A 439 17.82 2.92 2.89
C GLY A 439 17.04 3.38 1.65
N CYS A 440 15.79 2.90 1.49
CA CYS A 440 14.88 3.27 0.42
C CYS A 440 13.50 3.60 0.99
N TYR A 441 12.84 4.66 0.48
CA TYR A 441 11.62 5.20 1.09
C TYR A 441 10.67 5.72 0.00
N GLY A 442 9.62 4.95 -0.31
CA GLY A 442 8.66 5.25 -1.36
C GLY A 442 7.34 5.85 -0.83
N ILE A 443 6.73 6.77 -1.58
CA ILE A 443 5.34 7.22 -1.41
C ILE A 443 4.66 7.27 -2.78
N GLY A 444 3.54 6.59 -2.92
CA GLY A 444 2.68 6.68 -4.10
C GLY A 444 1.88 7.99 -4.09
N VAL A 445 2.40 9.05 -4.75
CA VAL A 445 1.82 10.40 -4.68
C VAL A 445 0.41 10.43 -5.29
N THR A 446 0.22 9.83 -6.45
CA THR A 446 -1.11 9.72 -7.09
C THR A 446 -2.06 8.84 -6.27
N ARG A 447 -1.55 7.83 -5.56
CA ARG A 447 -2.33 6.96 -4.67
C ARG A 447 -2.90 7.72 -3.47
N ILE A 448 -2.18 8.74 -2.95
CA ILE A 448 -2.66 9.61 -1.86
C ILE A 448 -3.99 10.29 -2.23
N LEU A 449 -4.16 10.74 -3.49
CA LEU A 449 -5.41 11.35 -3.91
C LEU A 449 -6.59 10.38 -3.75
N ALA A 450 -6.43 9.17 -4.27
CA ALA A 450 -7.46 8.13 -4.18
C ALA A 450 -7.72 7.72 -2.71
N ALA A 451 -6.66 7.47 -1.94
CA ALA A 451 -6.77 7.08 -0.53
C ALA A 451 -7.47 8.15 0.32
N THR A 452 -7.22 9.44 0.05
CA THR A 452 -7.92 10.54 0.73
C THR A 452 -9.42 10.48 0.46
N ILE A 453 -9.82 10.25 -0.79
CA ILE A 453 -11.23 10.16 -1.16
C ILE A 453 -11.89 8.92 -0.55
N GLU A 454 -11.21 7.76 -0.55
CA GLU A 454 -11.76 6.52 0.05
C GLU A 454 -12.06 6.67 1.55
N GLN A 455 -11.34 7.53 2.26
CA GLN A 455 -11.62 7.84 3.67
C GLN A 455 -12.55 9.04 3.90
N SER A 456 -12.71 9.90 2.91
CA SER A 456 -13.29 11.23 3.14
C SER A 456 -14.17 11.69 1.99
N TYR A 457 -15.39 11.14 1.96
CA TYR A 457 -16.45 11.48 1.02
C TYR A 457 -17.82 11.35 1.67
N ASP A 458 -18.85 11.89 1.01
CA ASP A 458 -20.25 11.66 1.30
C ASP A 458 -21.08 11.50 0.00
N GLU A 459 -22.39 11.44 0.13
CA GLU A 459 -23.33 11.34 -1.00
C GLU A 459 -23.23 12.49 -2.01
N ASN A 460 -22.72 13.67 -1.58
CA ASN A 460 -22.63 14.86 -2.40
C ASN A 460 -21.29 14.96 -3.13
N GLY A 461 -20.23 14.29 -2.63
CA GLY A 461 -18.91 14.30 -3.29
C GLY A 461 -17.73 14.15 -2.34
N ILE A 462 -16.60 14.69 -2.74
CA ILE A 462 -15.33 14.61 -2.02
C ILE A 462 -15.32 15.55 -0.80
N ILE A 463 -14.56 15.17 0.25
CA ILE A 463 -14.29 16.01 1.41
C ILE A 463 -12.78 16.14 1.58
N TRP A 464 -12.18 17.12 0.94
CA TRP A 464 -10.73 17.32 1.03
C TRP A 464 -10.30 17.88 2.38
N PRO A 465 -9.16 17.41 2.94
CA PRO A 465 -8.38 18.16 3.91
C PRO A 465 -7.96 19.52 3.31
N VAL A 466 -7.92 20.56 4.12
CA VAL A 466 -7.54 21.91 3.66
C VAL A 466 -6.18 21.90 2.96
N ALA A 467 -5.22 21.17 3.49
CA ALA A 467 -3.88 21.09 2.92
C ALA A 467 -3.86 20.61 1.46
N LEU A 468 -4.73 19.67 1.10
CA LEU A 468 -4.72 19.00 -0.20
C LEU A 468 -5.65 19.63 -1.24
N ALA A 469 -6.70 20.34 -0.82
CA ALA A 469 -7.73 20.89 -1.71
C ALA A 469 -7.13 21.80 -2.79
N ALA A 470 -7.53 21.63 -4.06
CA ALA A 470 -7.10 22.47 -5.18
C ALA A 470 -7.49 23.93 -5.00
N PHE A 471 -8.67 24.17 -4.45
CA PHE A 471 -9.16 25.47 -4.01
C PHE A 471 -9.55 25.38 -2.54
N LYS A 472 -9.10 26.33 -1.73
CA LYS A 472 -9.42 26.36 -0.30
C LYS A 472 -10.83 26.94 -0.06
N VAL A 473 -11.23 27.88 -0.92
CA VAL A 473 -12.47 28.63 -0.81
C VAL A 473 -13.23 28.64 -2.14
N SER A 474 -14.52 28.37 -2.08
CA SER A 474 -15.47 28.64 -3.16
C SER A 474 -16.31 29.86 -2.81
N ILE A 475 -16.38 30.84 -3.70
CA ILE A 475 -17.30 31.97 -3.59
C ILE A 475 -18.44 31.77 -4.56
N ILE A 476 -19.66 31.69 -4.07
CA ILE A 476 -20.86 31.42 -4.85
C ILE A 476 -21.83 32.62 -4.75
N PRO A 477 -21.77 33.57 -5.70
CA PRO A 477 -22.81 34.54 -5.92
C PRO A 477 -24.08 33.85 -6.42
N VAL A 478 -25.20 34.05 -5.68
CA VAL A 478 -26.49 33.43 -6.04
C VAL A 478 -27.00 33.92 -7.39
N ASP A 479 -26.79 35.22 -7.66
CA ASP A 479 -27.06 35.86 -8.95
C ASP A 479 -25.90 36.78 -9.31
N PHE A 480 -25.08 36.37 -10.30
CA PHE A 480 -23.93 37.15 -10.74
C PHE A 480 -24.29 38.35 -11.62
N LYS A 481 -25.56 38.45 -12.10
CA LYS A 481 -26.07 39.60 -12.85
C LYS A 481 -26.41 40.76 -11.90
N ASN A 482 -26.76 40.47 -10.65
CA ASN A 482 -27.01 41.52 -9.65
C ASN A 482 -25.73 42.25 -9.31
N LYS A 483 -25.69 43.55 -9.55
CA LYS A 483 -24.51 44.41 -9.42
C LYS A 483 -23.91 44.39 -8.00
N GLN A 484 -24.74 44.41 -6.95
CA GLN A 484 -24.27 44.46 -5.56
C GLN A 484 -23.67 43.10 -5.14
N ILE A 485 -24.32 41.99 -5.50
CA ILE A 485 -23.85 40.62 -5.22
C ILE A 485 -22.51 40.41 -5.92
N LYS A 486 -22.43 40.78 -7.22
CA LYS A 486 -21.20 40.67 -8.01
C LYS A 486 -20.05 41.47 -7.40
N GLN A 487 -20.27 42.75 -7.08
CA GLN A 487 -19.23 43.61 -6.50
C GLN A 487 -18.71 43.06 -5.17
N THR A 488 -19.59 42.59 -4.30
CA THR A 488 -19.19 41.98 -3.01
C THR A 488 -18.38 40.69 -3.22
N ALA A 489 -18.86 39.80 -4.09
CA ALA A 489 -18.15 38.54 -4.38
C ALA A 489 -16.76 38.78 -4.98
N GLU A 490 -16.65 39.74 -5.95
CA GLU A 490 -15.38 40.10 -6.56
C GLU A 490 -14.42 40.80 -5.58
N LYS A 491 -14.95 41.60 -4.63
CA LYS A 491 -14.15 42.20 -3.57
C LYS A 491 -13.53 41.12 -2.69
N ILE A 492 -14.33 40.22 -2.13
CA ILE A 492 -13.87 39.10 -1.28
C ILE A 492 -12.85 38.23 -2.06
N TYR A 493 -13.15 37.95 -3.33
CA TYR A 493 -12.22 37.19 -4.20
C TYR A 493 -10.86 37.87 -4.32
N LYS A 494 -10.82 39.19 -4.59
CA LYS A 494 -9.55 39.94 -4.74
C LYS A 494 -8.75 39.98 -3.44
N GLU A 495 -9.43 40.18 -2.31
CA GLU A 495 -8.79 40.23 -0.98
C GLU A 495 -8.17 38.86 -0.61
N LEU A 496 -8.90 37.75 -0.77
CA LEU A 496 -8.37 36.40 -0.54
C LEU A 496 -7.20 36.07 -1.49
N ARG A 497 -7.32 36.46 -2.77
CA ARG A 497 -6.23 36.24 -3.76
C ARG A 497 -4.99 37.05 -3.44
N ALA A 498 -5.12 38.26 -2.90
CA ALA A 498 -3.99 39.07 -2.45
C ALA A 498 -3.22 38.38 -1.31
N LEU A 499 -3.91 37.61 -0.48
CA LEU A 499 -3.32 36.76 0.56
C LEU A 499 -2.79 35.41 0.04
N LYS A 500 -2.71 35.22 -1.29
CA LYS A 500 -2.25 33.99 -1.95
C LYS A 500 -3.13 32.76 -1.64
N ILE A 501 -4.37 32.94 -1.22
CA ILE A 501 -5.31 31.86 -1.00
C ILE A 501 -5.90 31.43 -2.35
N ASP A 502 -5.98 30.13 -2.59
CA ASP A 502 -6.58 29.57 -3.78
C ASP A 502 -8.11 29.59 -3.69
N VAL A 503 -8.72 30.46 -4.50
CA VAL A 503 -10.16 30.71 -4.52
C VAL A 503 -10.77 30.41 -5.88
N LEU A 504 -11.92 29.74 -5.89
CA LEU A 504 -12.78 29.57 -7.05
C LEU A 504 -14.01 30.46 -6.91
N LEU A 505 -14.18 31.45 -7.79
CA LEU A 505 -15.38 32.28 -7.88
C LEU A 505 -16.30 31.71 -8.96
N ASP A 506 -17.51 31.28 -8.59
CA ASP A 506 -18.49 30.72 -9.52
C ASP A 506 -19.34 31.83 -10.17
N ASP A 507 -18.80 32.37 -11.25
CA ASP A 507 -19.38 33.43 -12.05
C ASP A 507 -20.34 32.95 -13.15
N ARG A 508 -20.64 31.65 -13.22
CA ARG A 508 -21.53 31.07 -14.23
C ARG A 508 -22.97 31.58 -14.07
N ASP A 509 -23.66 31.70 -15.19
CA ASP A 509 -25.12 31.96 -15.22
C ASP A 509 -25.90 30.67 -14.99
N GLU A 510 -25.76 30.11 -13.78
CA GLU A 510 -26.38 28.85 -13.36
C GLU A 510 -27.16 29.05 -12.05
N ARG A 511 -28.17 28.17 -11.83
CA ARG A 511 -28.92 28.16 -10.59
C ARG A 511 -28.01 27.85 -9.41
N ALA A 512 -28.22 28.55 -8.28
CA ALA A 512 -27.41 28.37 -7.07
C ALA A 512 -27.28 26.90 -6.63
N GLY A 513 -28.36 26.10 -6.77
CA GLY A 513 -28.34 24.67 -6.44
C GLY A 513 -27.37 23.85 -7.30
N ILE A 514 -27.11 24.22 -8.57
CA ILE A 514 -26.11 23.57 -9.43
C ILE A 514 -24.72 23.96 -8.93
N LYS A 515 -24.48 25.24 -8.68
CA LYS A 515 -23.19 25.75 -8.15
C LYS A 515 -22.82 25.09 -6.81
N PHE A 516 -23.79 24.89 -5.92
CA PHE A 516 -23.59 24.20 -4.64
C PHE A 516 -23.21 22.74 -4.84
N LYS A 517 -23.92 22.02 -5.73
CA LYS A 517 -23.64 20.62 -6.03
C LYS A 517 -22.24 20.42 -6.63
N ASP A 518 -21.84 21.31 -7.54
CA ASP A 518 -20.50 21.25 -8.13
C ASP A 518 -19.41 21.52 -7.08
N ALA A 519 -19.59 22.52 -6.21
CA ALA A 519 -18.65 22.82 -5.12
C ALA A 519 -18.54 21.66 -4.11
N ASP A 520 -19.67 21.01 -3.78
CA ASP A 520 -19.70 19.85 -2.89
C ASP A 520 -19.09 18.61 -3.58
N LEU A 521 -19.32 18.38 -4.88
CA LEU A 521 -18.72 17.29 -5.67
C LEU A 521 -17.19 17.44 -5.75
N ILE A 522 -16.70 18.64 -6.03
CA ILE A 522 -15.27 18.95 -6.10
C ILE A 522 -14.63 18.82 -4.69
N GLY A 523 -15.40 19.07 -3.65
CA GLY A 523 -14.97 18.95 -2.26
C GLY A 523 -14.20 20.17 -1.74
N ILE A 524 -14.55 21.39 -2.17
CA ILE A 524 -13.88 22.60 -1.71
C ILE A 524 -14.20 22.83 -0.22
N PRO A 525 -13.18 22.97 0.67
CA PRO A 525 -13.37 22.99 2.11
C PRO A 525 -14.29 24.10 2.62
N PHE A 526 -14.12 25.32 2.13
CA PHE A 526 -14.86 26.48 2.59
C PHE A 526 -15.71 27.08 1.48
N ARG A 527 -16.98 27.35 1.78
CA ARG A 527 -17.90 27.99 0.84
C ARG A 527 -18.41 29.29 1.41
N ILE A 528 -18.31 30.38 0.64
CA ILE A 528 -18.89 31.68 0.89
C ILE A 528 -20.04 31.87 -0.09
N THR A 529 -21.26 32.01 0.40
CA THR A 529 -22.45 32.29 -0.41
C THR A 529 -22.79 33.77 -0.31
N VAL A 530 -22.84 34.46 -1.44
CA VAL A 530 -23.25 35.88 -1.51
C VAL A 530 -24.65 35.94 -2.11
N GLY A 531 -25.66 36.13 -1.25
CA GLY A 531 -27.07 36.17 -1.64
C GLY A 531 -27.74 37.46 -1.20
N GLU A 532 -28.80 37.89 -1.91
CA GLU A 532 -29.50 39.14 -1.71
C GLU A 532 -30.03 39.31 -0.27
N LYS A 533 -30.60 38.22 0.29
CA LYS A 533 -31.20 38.25 1.62
C LYS A 533 -30.21 38.68 2.72
N ASN A 534 -29.05 38.04 2.76
CA ASN A 534 -28.05 38.32 3.79
C ASN A 534 -27.29 39.62 3.50
N LEU A 535 -27.10 39.96 2.20
CA LEU A 535 -26.36 41.14 1.79
C LEU A 535 -27.08 42.45 2.14
N LYS A 536 -28.43 42.47 2.27
CA LYS A 536 -29.18 43.63 2.75
C LYS A 536 -28.72 44.08 4.13
N ASP A 537 -28.29 43.14 4.97
CA ASP A 537 -27.76 43.39 6.31
C ASP A 537 -26.21 43.44 6.33
N GLY A 538 -25.56 43.53 5.16
CA GLY A 538 -24.09 43.53 5.03
C GLY A 538 -23.42 42.18 5.29
N ASN A 539 -24.17 41.09 5.28
CA ASN A 539 -23.70 39.76 5.66
C ASN A 539 -23.52 38.81 4.42
N VAL A 540 -22.70 37.79 4.62
CA VAL A 540 -22.55 36.63 3.71
C VAL A 540 -22.72 35.35 4.51
N GLU A 541 -23.01 34.23 3.82
CA GLU A 541 -23.10 32.93 4.44
C GLU A 541 -21.77 32.19 4.28
N PHE A 542 -21.27 31.62 5.35
CA PHE A 542 -20.13 30.71 5.36
C PHE A 542 -20.56 29.29 5.68
N LYS A 543 -20.00 28.32 4.98
CA LYS A 543 -20.19 26.89 5.28
C LYS A 543 -18.87 26.13 5.11
N ASN A 544 -18.54 25.24 6.07
CA ASN A 544 -17.48 24.25 5.91
C ASN A 544 -18.07 23.00 5.21
N ARG A 545 -17.33 22.40 4.29
CA ARG A 545 -17.74 21.20 3.53
C ARG A 545 -18.04 20.00 4.44
N ARG A 546 -17.35 19.90 5.57
CA ARG A 546 -17.54 18.82 6.56
C ARG A 546 -18.76 18.98 7.45
N ASP A 547 -19.28 20.21 7.56
CA ASP A 547 -20.39 20.50 8.46
C ASP A 547 -21.74 20.11 7.83
N ASP A 548 -22.70 19.78 8.68
CA ASP A 548 -24.07 19.53 8.26
C ASP A 548 -24.70 20.73 7.54
N LYS A 549 -25.71 20.48 6.72
CA LYS A 549 -26.37 21.53 5.92
C LYS A 549 -26.91 22.67 6.79
N SER A 550 -27.29 22.39 8.04
CA SER A 550 -27.82 23.35 9.00
C SER A 550 -26.80 24.21 9.72
N ALA A 551 -25.49 23.90 9.58
CA ALA A 551 -24.40 24.56 10.31
C ALA A 551 -23.83 25.81 9.62
N ALA A 552 -24.53 26.35 8.61
CA ALA A 552 -24.11 27.58 7.94
C ALA A 552 -24.11 28.77 8.92
N LYS A 553 -23.03 29.58 8.87
CA LYS A 553 -22.85 30.76 9.70
C LYS A 553 -23.06 32.03 8.89
N ILE A 554 -23.74 33.00 9.47
CA ILE A 554 -23.88 34.34 8.89
C ILE A 554 -22.78 35.23 9.45
N ILE A 555 -21.98 35.83 8.58
CA ILE A 555 -20.79 36.59 8.92
C ILE A 555 -20.84 37.92 8.13
N LYS A 556 -20.36 39.02 8.72
CA LYS A 556 -20.25 40.27 7.99
C LYS A 556 -19.31 40.17 6.80
N ALA A 557 -19.69 40.70 5.67
CA ALA A 557 -18.90 40.66 4.44
C ALA A 557 -17.51 41.28 4.60
N GLU A 558 -17.35 42.25 5.48
CA GLU A 558 -16.07 42.90 5.81
C GLU A 558 -15.17 42.05 6.72
N GLU A 559 -15.71 41.09 7.46
CA GLU A 559 -15.01 40.25 8.42
C GLU A 559 -14.65 38.85 7.81
N ILE A 560 -15.30 38.44 6.72
CA ILE A 560 -15.22 37.08 6.17
C ILE A 560 -13.80 36.69 5.78
N VAL A 561 -13.00 37.62 5.28
CA VAL A 561 -11.61 37.34 4.85
C VAL A 561 -10.75 36.98 6.05
N ASN A 562 -10.82 37.76 7.13
CA ASN A 562 -10.09 37.46 8.37
C ASN A 562 -10.55 36.13 8.98
N PHE A 563 -11.86 35.89 9.00
CA PHE A 563 -12.43 34.64 9.45
C PHE A 563 -11.89 33.43 8.66
N ILE A 564 -11.82 33.51 7.34
CA ILE A 564 -11.23 32.45 6.50
C ILE A 564 -9.74 32.23 6.83
N VAL A 565 -8.96 33.30 7.00
CA VAL A 565 -7.53 33.20 7.36
C VAL A 565 -7.34 32.46 8.69
N GLU A 566 -8.17 32.74 9.68
CA GLU A 566 -8.12 32.04 10.97
C GLU A 566 -8.45 30.55 10.82
N ARG A 567 -9.51 30.23 10.06
CA ARG A 567 -9.90 28.85 9.79
C ARG A 567 -8.86 28.05 8.98
N LEU A 568 -8.15 28.70 8.07
CA LEU A 568 -7.07 28.07 7.33
C LEU A 568 -5.91 27.69 8.26
N LYS A 569 -5.57 28.53 9.22
CA LYS A 569 -4.53 28.22 10.22
C LYS A 569 -4.93 27.07 11.15
N GLU A 570 -6.21 27.01 11.56
CA GLU A 570 -6.73 25.89 12.38
C GLU A 570 -6.80 24.57 11.60
N GLY A 571 -7.01 24.59 10.29
CA GLY A 571 -7.13 23.41 9.44
C GLY A 571 -5.79 22.84 8.92
N GLU A 572 -4.69 23.53 9.20
CA GLU A 572 -3.33 23.06 8.89
C GLU A 572 -2.71 22.19 10.01
N ILE A 573 -3.44 22.00 11.11
CA ILE A 573 -3.01 21.19 12.28
C ILE A 573 -3.67 19.78 12.17
#